data_0ec653ced1a217adb7b83da125e6677f
#
_entry.id   0ec653ced1a217adb7b83da125e6677f
#
_cell.length_a   1.000
_cell.length_b   1.000
_cell.length_c   1.000
_cell.angle_alpha   90.00
_cell.angle_beta   90.00
_cell.angle_gamma   90.00
#
_symmetry.space_group_name_H-M   'P 1'
#
loop_
_entity.id
_entity.type
_entity.pdbx_description
1 polymer ?
#
loop_
_entity_poly.entity_id
_entity_poly.type
_entity_poly.pdbx_seq_one_letter_code
_entity_poly.pdbx_strand_id
1 'polypeptide(L)'
;MNKLITLILVCCFAFNLYAEQLPAKQFSHPERIRYDQHCFTIEGRDIFILSAAFHYFRVPQELWRDRFRKIKEAGFNTVETYVPWNWHERTMPRNVKDYSQCDFDDLKAWLKMAHEEFGLYTIVRPGPFICAEWAGGGYPRWVAKFCPAKYDTSFWLRSNHPEHMKWTKHWYDAVCPVFAEEQLTRKKSGEKGIIMVQLMESEKKEEVLRDMAAYCTNNGIEVPLFTCVTPEVRGSKDAVISQLFDMDNQYVWWNIQEAKSRIEDLKRQQPNAPAFVCELQGGWFSTVGGGLSEDSYLDGRHARGMALMAMAGGSTGLNYYMFFGGTNLA
;
A
#
# COMPACT_ATOMS: atom_id res chain seq x y z
N MET A 1 39.21 40.30 10.35
CA MET A 1 38.14 39.81 9.47
C MET A 1 38.38 38.39 8.90
N ASN A 2 39.59 38.07 8.43
CA ASN A 2 39.85 36.79 7.75
C ASN A 2 39.76 35.53 8.65
N LYS A 3 40.10 35.61 9.94
CA LYS A 3 40.01 34.44 10.84
C LYS A 3 38.57 34.04 11.22
N LEU A 4 37.64 35.00 11.27
CA LEU A 4 36.25 34.74 11.58
C LEU A 4 35.51 34.10 10.39
N ILE A 5 35.83 34.53 9.16
CA ILE A 5 35.28 33.98 7.93
C ILE A 5 35.73 32.54 7.71
N THR A 6 37.00 32.23 8.02
CA THR A 6 37.54 30.87 7.93
C THR A 6 36.89 29.93 8.95
N LEU A 7 36.58 30.40 10.16
CA LEU A 7 35.91 29.61 11.18
C LEU A 7 34.47 29.31 10.83
N ILE A 8 33.74 30.27 10.23
CA ILE A 8 32.35 30.06 9.79
C ILE A 8 32.30 29.08 8.60
N LEU A 9 33.23 29.17 7.64
CA LEU A 9 33.31 28.21 6.53
C LEU A 9 33.65 26.78 7.01
N VAL A 10 34.55 26.63 7.97
CA VAL A 10 34.89 25.30 8.54
C VAL A 10 33.71 24.73 9.34
N CYS A 11 32.97 25.55 10.09
CA CYS A 11 31.74 25.10 10.75
C CYS A 11 30.64 24.72 9.77
N CYS A 12 30.45 25.46 8.68
CA CYS A 12 29.47 25.09 7.65
C CYS A 12 29.84 23.80 6.90
N PHE A 13 31.14 23.56 6.66
CA PHE A 13 31.61 22.29 6.08
C PHE A 13 31.55 21.11 7.07
N ALA A 14 31.80 21.35 8.36
CA ALA A 14 31.68 20.31 9.39
C ALA A 14 30.23 19.87 9.63
N PHE A 15 29.24 20.77 9.50
CA PHE A 15 27.83 20.42 9.63
C PHE A 15 27.29 19.62 8.44
N ASN A 16 27.89 19.72 7.25
CA ASN A 16 27.51 18.89 6.10
C ASN A 16 28.15 17.51 6.05
N LEU A 17 29.15 17.22 6.91
CA LEU A 17 29.86 15.95 6.93
C LEU A 17 29.24 14.88 7.85
N TYR A 18 28.14 15.20 8.56
CA TYR A 18 27.45 14.28 9.47
C TYR A 18 25.94 14.12 9.19
N ALA A 19 25.48 14.42 7.99
CA ALA A 19 24.19 13.86 7.55
C ALA A 19 24.43 12.36 7.34
N GLU A 20 24.17 11.59 8.37
CA GLU A 20 24.30 10.14 8.36
C GLU A 20 23.45 9.59 7.21
N GLN A 21 24.13 9.05 6.21
CA GLN A 21 23.47 8.58 4.99
C GLN A 21 22.50 7.44 5.33
N LEU A 22 21.26 7.55 4.88
CA LEU A 22 20.28 6.46 5.00
C LEU A 22 20.78 5.23 4.22
N PRO A 23 20.47 4.01 4.67
CA PRO A 23 20.80 2.80 3.94
C PRO A 23 20.26 2.85 2.50
N ALA A 24 21.07 2.41 1.55
CA ALA A 24 20.65 2.28 0.16
C ALA A 24 19.52 1.25 0.05
N LYS A 25 18.51 1.55 -0.77
CA LYS A 25 17.45 0.60 -1.09
C LYS A 25 18.01 -0.56 -1.93
N GLN A 26 17.59 -1.76 -1.61
CA GLN A 26 17.98 -2.99 -2.29
C GLN A 26 16.77 -3.59 -2.98
N PHE A 27 16.98 -4.12 -4.18
CA PHE A 27 15.92 -4.73 -4.98
C PHE A 27 16.39 -6.10 -5.45
N SER A 28 15.53 -7.10 -5.38
CA SER A 28 15.83 -8.46 -5.84
C SER A 28 16.08 -8.51 -7.35
N HIS A 29 15.32 -7.73 -8.10
CA HIS A 29 15.36 -7.65 -9.56
C HIS A 29 15.32 -6.18 -10.03
N PRO A 30 16.44 -5.42 -9.85
CA PRO A 30 16.48 -3.99 -10.17
C PRO A 30 16.29 -3.69 -11.67
N GLU A 31 16.58 -4.67 -12.54
CA GLU A 31 16.31 -4.59 -13.99
C GLU A 31 14.82 -4.68 -14.33
N ARG A 32 14.02 -5.28 -13.44
CA ARG A 32 12.58 -5.42 -13.59
C ARG A 32 11.84 -4.28 -12.93
N ILE A 33 12.14 -4.03 -11.65
CA ILE A 33 11.53 -2.97 -10.86
C ILE A 33 12.48 -2.46 -9.79
N ARG A 34 12.59 -1.15 -9.71
CA ARG A 34 13.29 -0.41 -8.65
C ARG A 34 12.66 0.96 -8.50
N TYR A 35 13.09 1.68 -7.50
CA TYR A 35 12.79 3.09 -7.32
C TYR A 35 13.99 3.83 -6.73
N ASP A 36 13.98 5.15 -6.86
CA ASP A 36 14.88 6.07 -6.19
C ASP A 36 14.07 7.20 -5.53
N GLN A 37 14.72 8.28 -5.16
CA GLN A 37 14.07 9.46 -4.58
C GLN A 37 13.12 10.19 -5.54
N HIS A 38 13.17 9.90 -6.83
CA HIS A 38 12.41 10.60 -7.85
C HIS A 38 11.20 9.83 -8.33
N CYS A 39 11.37 8.54 -8.69
CA CYS A 39 10.28 7.76 -9.26
C CYS A 39 10.53 6.25 -9.20
N PHE A 40 9.54 5.50 -9.63
CA PHE A 40 9.70 4.09 -9.98
C PHE A 40 10.28 3.94 -11.38
N THR A 41 11.15 2.95 -11.55
CA THR A 41 11.67 2.50 -12.85
C THR A 41 11.22 1.06 -13.08
N ILE A 42 10.50 0.81 -14.18
CA ILE A 42 10.07 -0.53 -14.59
C ILE A 42 10.72 -0.84 -15.93
N GLU A 43 11.46 -1.96 -16.00
CA GLU A 43 12.18 -2.40 -17.21
C GLU A 43 13.04 -1.28 -17.83
N GLY A 44 13.74 -0.55 -16.95
CA GLY A 44 14.64 0.53 -17.35
C GLY A 44 13.95 1.84 -17.76
N ARG A 45 12.63 1.96 -17.60
CA ARG A 45 11.87 3.16 -17.92
C ARG A 45 11.26 3.75 -16.67
N ASP A 46 11.44 5.05 -16.49
CA ASP A 46 10.79 5.80 -15.43
C ASP A 46 9.28 5.87 -15.68
N ILE A 47 8.49 5.67 -14.63
CA ILE A 47 7.05 5.61 -14.72
C ILE A 47 6.39 6.47 -13.65
N PHE A 48 5.41 7.28 -14.07
CA PHE A 48 4.43 7.84 -13.15
C PHE A 48 3.34 6.79 -12.92
N ILE A 49 3.18 6.31 -11.68
CA ILE A 49 2.15 5.34 -11.34
C ILE A 49 0.83 6.05 -11.13
N LEU A 50 -0.09 5.91 -12.07
CA LEU A 50 -1.45 6.40 -11.96
C LEU A 50 -2.36 5.20 -11.71
N SER A 51 -2.76 5.03 -10.45
CA SER A 51 -3.49 3.87 -9.94
C SER A 51 -4.93 4.22 -9.55
N ALA A 52 -5.81 3.26 -9.74
CA ALA A 52 -7.22 3.32 -9.40
C ALA A 52 -7.58 2.21 -8.41
N ALA A 53 -8.08 2.55 -7.21
CA ALA A 53 -8.56 1.56 -6.26
C ALA A 53 -9.89 0.96 -6.75
N PHE A 54 -9.86 -0.36 -6.97
CA PHE A 54 -10.98 -1.16 -7.43
C PHE A 54 -10.97 -2.51 -6.75
N HIS A 55 -11.81 -2.69 -5.74
CA HIS A 55 -11.85 -3.87 -4.89
C HIS A 55 -12.75 -4.96 -5.49
N TYR A 56 -12.18 -6.09 -5.94
CA TYR A 56 -12.91 -7.21 -6.54
C TYR A 56 -14.02 -7.77 -5.63
N PHE A 57 -13.81 -7.82 -4.33
CA PHE A 57 -14.74 -8.36 -3.35
C PHE A 57 -15.97 -7.47 -3.08
N ARG A 58 -16.00 -6.24 -3.62
CA ARG A 58 -17.12 -5.28 -3.49
C ARG A 58 -17.94 -5.15 -4.76
N VAL A 59 -17.53 -5.79 -5.83
CA VAL A 59 -18.15 -5.63 -7.16
C VAL A 59 -18.43 -7.01 -7.74
N PRO A 60 -19.66 -7.29 -8.19
CA PRO A 60 -19.98 -8.54 -8.87
C PRO A 60 -19.03 -8.81 -10.05
N GLN A 61 -18.61 -10.04 -10.22
CA GLN A 61 -17.59 -10.43 -11.18
C GLN A 61 -17.96 -10.07 -12.63
N GLU A 62 -19.25 -10.17 -12.99
CA GLU A 62 -19.76 -9.81 -14.30
C GLU A 62 -19.58 -8.32 -14.66
N LEU A 63 -19.35 -7.46 -13.66
CA LEU A 63 -19.09 -6.03 -13.85
C LEU A 63 -17.60 -5.68 -13.94
N TRP A 64 -16.69 -6.59 -13.59
CA TRP A 64 -15.25 -6.29 -13.52
C TRP A 64 -14.71 -5.78 -14.84
N ARG A 65 -15.05 -6.43 -15.96
CA ARG A 65 -14.58 -6.06 -17.29
C ARG A 65 -14.98 -4.61 -17.65
N ASP A 66 -16.20 -4.20 -17.36
CA ASP A 66 -16.64 -2.83 -17.57
C ASP A 66 -15.85 -1.83 -16.71
N ARG A 67 -15.53 -2.19 -15.47
CA ARG A 67 -14.76 -1.34 -14.55
C ARG A 67 -13.30 -1.21 -15.00
N PHE A 68 -12.66 -2.30 -15.37
CA PHE A 68 -11.30 -2.26 -15.93
C PHE A 68 -11.23 -1.45 -17.23
N ARG A 69 -12.22 -1.60 -18.11
CA ARG A 69 -12.31 -0.82 -19.34
C ARG A 69 -12.35 0.68 -19.03
N LYS A 70 -13.21 1.12 -18.11
CA LYS A 70 -13.34 2.52 -17.70
C LYS A 70 -12.04 3.06 -17.07
N ILE A 71 -11.37 2.26 -16.24
CA ILE A 71 -10.07 2.61 -15.66
C ILE A 71 -9.04 2.83 -16.77
N LYS A 72 -8.98 1.90 -17.74
CA LYS A 72 -8.05 1.99 -18.85
C LYS A 72 -8.33 3.19 -19.77
N GLU A 73 -9.59 3.43 -20.10
CA GLU A 73 -10.03 4.57 -20.91
C GLU A 73 -9.76 5.91 -20.23
N ALA A 74 -9.80 5.96 -18.90
CA ALA A 74 -9.43 7.14 -18.11
C ALA A 74 -7.90 7.38 -18.04
N GLY A 75 -7.08 6.53 -18.68
CA GLY A 75 -5.62 6.72 -18.78
C GLY A 75 -4.81 6.12 -17.63
N PHE A 76 -5.41 5.34 -16.75
CA PHE A 76 -4.70 4.67 -15.67
C PHE A 76 -3.80 3.54 -16.20
N ASN A 77 -2.65 3.34 -15.56
CA ASN A 77 -1.70 2.27 -15.89
C ASN A 77 -1.62 1.19 -14.81
N THR A 78 -2.26 1.41 -13.67
CA THR A 78 -2.22 0.56 -12.48
C THR A 78 -3.60 0.49 -11.83
N VAL A 79 -3.90 -0.62 -11.18
CA VAL A 79 -5.04 -0.75 -10.27
C VAL A 79 -4.59 -1.25 -8.92
N GLU A 80 -5.32 -0.89 -7.88
CA GLU A 80 -5.04 -1.29 -6.51
C GLU A 80 -6.23 -2.08 -5.95
N THR A 81 -5.94 -3.08 -5.13
CA THR A 81 -6.95 -3.75 -4.32
C THR A 81 -6.43 -4.15 -2.95
N TYR A 82 -7.27 -3.99 -1.93
CA TYR A 82 -7.12 -4.77 -0.71
C TYR A 82 -7.45 -6.24 -0.96
N VAL A 83 -6.91 -7.11 -0.10
CA VAL A 83 -7.18 -8.56 -0.15
C VAL A 83 -7.62 -9.01 1.25
N PRO A 84 -8.94 -9.00 1.54
CA PRO A 84 -9.44 -9.25 2.89
C PRO A 84 -9.38 -10.75 3.23
N TRP A 85 -8.74 -11.06 4.35
CA TRP A 85 -8.61 -12.44 4.81
C TRP A 85 -9.95 -13.13 4.99
N ASN A 86 -10.96 -12.43 5.56
CA ASN A 86 -12.30 -13.00 5.79
C ASN A 86 -13.10 -13.28 4.51
N TRP A 87 -12.66 -12.78 3.35
CA TRP A 87 -13.23 -13.14 2.06
C TRP A 87 -12.73 -14.49 1.59
N HIS A 88 -11.46 -14.75 1.81
CA HIS A 88 -10.74 -15.93 1.31
C HIS A 88 -10.76 -17.11 2.26
N GLU A 89 -10.87 -16.92 3.58
CA GLU A 89 -10.89 -17.97 4.58
C GLU A 89 -12.01 -17.75 5.60
N ARG A 90 -13.23 -18.07 5.20
CA ARG A 90 -14.45 -17.85 5.99
C ARG A 90 -14.59 -18.84 7.14
N THR A 91 -14.09 -20.06 6.96
CA THR A 91 -14.17 -21.17 7.91
C THR A 91 -12.84 -21.33 8.63
N MET A 92 -12.88 -21.54 9.94
CA MET A 92 -11.70 -21.79 10.75
C MET A 92 -10.97 -23.06 10.28
N PRO A 93 -9.68 -22.98 9.94
CA PRO A 93 -8.88 -24.14 9.57
C PRO A 93 -8.64 -25.07 10.79
N ARG A 94 -8.28 -26.32 10.53
CA ARG A 94 -8.00 -27.31 11.61
C ARG A 94 -6.77 -26.94 12.44
N ASN A 95 -5.79 -26.28 11.83
CA ASN A 95 -4.58 -25.79 12.48
C ASN A 95 -3.91 -24.73 11.57
N VAL A 96 -2.87 -24.07 12.06
CA VAL A 96 -2.14 -22.99 11.37
C VAL A 96 -1.33 -23.40 10.12
N LYS A 97 -1.33 -24.66 9.75
CA LYS A 97 -0.73 -25.19 8.52
C LYS A 97 -1.78 -25.79 7.58
N ASP A 98 -3.05 -25.64 7.90
CA ASP A 98 -4.16 -26.12 7.08
C ASP A 98 -4.71 -24.97 6.24
N TYR A 99 -4.32 -24.88 5.00
CA TYR A 99 -4.75 -23.87 4.03
C TYR A 99 -5.93 -24.33 3.16
N SER A 100 -6.53 -25.48 3.47
CA SER A 100 -7.60 -26.08 2.67
C SER A 100 -8.90 -25.28 2.64
N GLN A 101 -9.04 -24.30 3.54
CA GLN A 101 -10.19 -23.42 3.61
C GLN A 101 -9.97 -22.07 2.87
N CYS A 102 -8.76 -21.85 2.36
CA CYS A 102 -8.46 -20.67 1.58
C CYS A 102 -8.92 -20.84 0.12
N ASP A 103 -9.69 -19.87 -0.35
CA ASP A 103 -10.14 -19.79 -1.75
C ASP A 103 -9.65 -18.45 -2.34
N PHE A 104 -8.81 -18.52 -3.37
CA PHE A 104 -8.25 -17.36 -4.05
C PHE A 104 -8.71 -17.25 -5.52
N ASP A 105 -9.75 -17.95 -5.92
CA ASP A 105 -10.17 -17.98 -7.33
C ASP A 105 -10.60 -16.59 -7.83
N ASP A 106 -11.36 -15.85 -7.03
CA ASP A 106 -11.73 -14.46 -7.37
C ASP A 106 -10.50 -13.56 -7.52
N LEU A 107 -9.55 -13.63 -6.59
CA LEU A 107 -8.33 -12.83 -6.63
C LEU A 107 -7.50 -13.16 -7.87
N LYS A 108 -7.29 -14.43 -8.16
CA LYS A 108 -6.53 -14.88 -9.34
C LYS A 108 -7.20 -14.44 -10.63
N ALA A 109 -8.53 -14.58 -10.72
CA ALA A 109 -9.30 -14.14 -11.90
C ALA A 109 -9.20 -12.62 -12.11
N TRP A 110 -9.27 -11.84 -11.02
CA TRP A 110 -9.16 -10.39 -11.08
C TRP A 110 -7.75 -9.94 -11.49
N LEU A 111 -6.69 -10.52 -10.90
CA LEU A 111 -5.30 -10.24 -11.27
C LEU A 111 -5.03 -10.57 -12.74
N LYS A 112 -5.48 -11.76 -13.19
CA LYS A 112 -5.34 -12.18 -14.58
C LYS A 112 -6.02 -11.20 -15.54
N MET A 113 -7.25 -10.78 -15.22
CA MET A 113 -7.97 -9.79 -16.05
C MET A 113 -7.21 -8.46 -16.10
N ALA A 114 -6.73 -7.95 -14.97
CA ALA A 114 -5.95 -6.72 -14.93
C ALA A 114 -4.68 -6.80 -15.78
N HIS A 115 -3.90 -7.87 -15.64
CA HIS A 115 -2.60 -8.03 -16.27
C HIS A 115 -2.71 -8.37 -17.76
N GLU A 116 -3.48 -9.40 -18.10
CA GLU A 116 -3.49 -9.97 -19.44
C GLU A 116 -4.49 -9.29 -20.39
N GLU A 117 -5.70 -8.94 -19.88
CA GLU A 117 -6.72 -8.37 -20.78
C GLU A 117 -6.60 -6.84 -20.88
N PHE A 118 -6.34 -6.15 -19.76
CA PHE A 118 -6.31 -4.69 -19.73
C PHE A 118 -4.90 -4.09 -19.68
N GLY A 119 -3.86 -4.91 -19.52
CA GLY A 119 -2.49 -4.45 -19.53
C GLY A 119 -2.21 -3.42 -18.43
N LEU A 120 -2.73 -3.66 -17.22
CA LEU A 120 -2.56 -2.84 -16.03
C LEU A 120 -1.61 -3.51 -15.05
N TYR A 121 -0.74 -2.74 -14.40
CA TYR A 121 -0.01 -3.19 -13.22
C TYR A 121 -0.96 -3.29 -12.03
N THR A 122 -0.57 -4.01 -10.97
CA THR A 122 -1.37 -4.07 -9.75
C THR A 122 -0.56 -3.75 -8.51
N ILE A 123 -1.24 -3.15 -7.53
CA ILE A 123 -0.79 -2.96 -6.15
C ILE A 123 -1.72 -3.80 -5.28
N VAL A 124 -1.18 -4.62 -4.38
CA VAL A 124 -1.98 -5.47 -3.50
C VAL A 124 -1.72 -5.16 -2.03
N ARG A 125 -2.78 -5.18 -1.23
CA ARG A 125 -2.78 -4.78 0.17
C ARG A 125 -3.45 -5.88 1.03
N PRO A 126 -2.68 -6.92 1.45
CA PRO A 126 -3.25 -8.12 2.07
C PRO A 126 -3.66 -7.97 3.54
N GLY A 127 -3.37 -6.89 4.19
CA GLY A 127 -3.64 -6.75 5.62
C GLY A 127 -2.63 -7.50 6.49
N PRO A 128 -3.07 -8.23 7.54
CA PRO A 128 -4.40 -8.77 7.83
C PRO A 128 -5.48 -7.75 8.21
N PHE A 129 -5.10 -6.61 8.83
CA PHE A 129 -6.00 -5.49 8.99
C PHE A 129 -5.96 -4.62 7.74
N ILE A 130 -7.12 -4.43 7.09
CA ILE A 130 -7.22 -3.64 5.86
C ILE A 130 -7.98 -2.32 6.06
N CYS A 131 -8.62 -2.10 7.22
CA CYS A 131 -9.56 -1.00 7.42
C CYS A 131 -10.67 -1.00 6.36
N ALA A 132 -10.58 -0.14 5.37
CA ALA A 132 -11.29 -0.14 4.09
C ALA A 132 -12.81 -0.16 4.20
N GLU A 133 -13.40 0.33 5.31
CA GLU A 133 -14.85 0.23 5.56
C GLU A 133 -15.35 -1.21 5.27
N TRP A 134 -14.63 -2.21 5.78
CA TRP A 134 -14.92 -3.62 5.60
C TRP A 134 -15.09 -4.34 6.95
N ALA A 135 -16.11 -5.19 7.05
CA ALA A 135 -16.49 -5.84 8.30
C ALA A 135 -15.30 -6.52 9.00
N GLY A 136 -15.10 -6.18 10.27
CA GLY A 136 -14.01 -6.71 11.10
C GLY A 136 -12.60 -6.29 10.64
N GLY A 137 -12.47 -5.24 9.80
CA GLY A 137 -11.20 -4.80 9.26
C GLY A 137 -10.49 -5.86 8.42
N GLY A 138 -11.23 -6.81 7.86
CA GLY A 138 -10.71 -7.89 7.02
C GLY A 138 -10.41 -9.20 7.75
N TYR A 139 -10.43 -9.23 9.09
CA TYR A 139 -10.19 -10.47 9.83
C TYR A 139 -11.38 -11.44 9.78
N PRO A 140 -11.15 -12.75 9.63
CA PRO A 140 -12.17 -13.74 9.85
C PRO A 140 -12.67 -13.73 11.30
N ARG A 141 -13.97 -13.85 11.51
CA ARG A 141 -14.56 -13.84 12.87
C ARG A 141 -13.97 -14.89 13.81
N TRP A 142 -13.53 -16.02 13.27
CA TRP A 142 -12.97 -17.11 14.06
C TRP A 142 -11.60 -16.74 14.67
N VAL A 143 -10.84 -15.81 14.09
CA VAL A 143 -9.56 -15.33 14.65
C VAL A 143 -9.77 -14.69 16.03
N ALA A 144 -10.87 -13.99 16.23
CA ALA A 144 -11.20 -13.35 17.51
C ALA A 144 -11.36 -14.36 18.67
N LYS A 145 -11.63 -15.65 18.40
CA LYS A 145 -11.71 -16.68 19.42
C LYS A 145 -10.39 -16.93 20.16
N PHE A 146 -9.27 -16.56 19.55
CA PHE A 146 -7.94 -16.70 20.14
C PHE A 146 -7.53 -15.49 20.98
N CYS A 147 -8.34 -14.42 20.99
CA CYS A 147 -8.10 -13.27 21.83
C CYS A 147 -8.26 -13.66 23.32
N PRO A 148 -7.21 -13.51 24.14
CA PRO A 148 -7.35 -13.79 25.58
C PRO A 148 -8.38 -12.84 26.21
N ALA A 149 -9.19 -13.34 27.15
CA ALA A 149 -10.31 -12.60 27.76
C ALA A 149 -9.93 -11.25 28.42
N LYS A 150 -8.65 -11.08 28.78
CA LYS A 150 -8.13 -9.83 29.38
C LYS A 150 -7.83 -8.70 28.36
N TYR A 151 -7.92 -8.99 27.06
CA TYR A 151 -7.66 -8.00 26.00
C TYR A 151 -8.95 -7.56 25.33
N ASP A 152 -9.03 -6.30 24.93
CA ASP A 152 -9.99 -5.86 23.92
C ASP A 152 -9.61 -6.46 22.56
N THR A 153 -10.59 -7.07 21.88
CA THR A 153 -10.36 -7.78 20.62
C THR A 153 -9.82 -6.86 19.53
N SER A 154 -10.28 -5.62 19.46
CA SER A 154 -9.85 -4.68 18.42
C SER A 154 -8.39 -4.30 18.55
N PHE A 155 -7.90 -4.12 19.78
CA PHE A 155 -6.48 -3.86 20.04
C PHE A 155 -5.64 -5.12 19.89
N TRP A 156 -6.14 -6.28 20.26
CA TRP A 156 -5.44 -7.54 20.13
C TRP A 156 -5.19 -7.92 18.67
N LEU A 157 -6.19 -7.72 17.78
CA LEU A 157 -6.09 -7.97 16.34
C LEU A 157 -5.06 -7.07 15.61
N ARG A 158 -4.48 -6.09 16.29
CA ARG A 158 -3.45 -5.18 15.78
C ARG A 158 -2.24 -5.14 16.71
N SER A 159 -1.93 -6.26 17.35
CA SER A 159 -0.85 -6.36 18.32
C SER A 159 0.24 -7.33 17.88
N ASN A 160 1.39 -7.25 18.55
CA ASN A 160 2.48 -8.22 18.44
C ASN A 160 2.27 -9.45 19.33
N HIS A 161 1.07 -9.69 19.84
CA HIS A 161 0.78 -10.86 20.66
C HIS A 161 1.11 -12.15 19.90
N PRO A 162 1.87 -13.11 20.50
CA PRO A 162 2.37 -14.30 19.77
C PRO A 162 1.27 -15.12 19.07
N GLU A 163 0.11 -15.26 19.70
CA GLU A 163 -1.01 -15.98 19.09
C GLU A 163 -1.62 -15.23 17.91
N HIS A 164 -1.70 -13.88 17.96
CA HIS A 164 -2.11 -13.08 16.82
C HIS A 164 -1.09 -13.17 15.69
N MET A 165 0.21 -13.00 15.98
CA MET A 165 1.28 -13.08 14.98
C MET A 165 1.38 -14.47 14.32
N LYS A 166 1.10 -15.53 15.07
CA LYS A 166 1.02 -16.91 14.56
C LYS A 166 -0.08 -17.05 13.49
N TRP A 167 -1.25 -16.47 13.71
CA TRP A 167 -2.35 -16.47 12.72
C TRP A 167 -2.12 -15.46 11.59
N THR A 168 -1.48 -14.34 11.86
CA THR A 168 -1.01 -13.42 10.82
C THR A 168 -0.05 -14.13 9.87
N LYS A 169 0.91 -14.89 10.41
CA LYS A 169 1.82 -15.70 9.59
C LYS A 169 1.06 -16.73 8.73
N HIS A 170 0.08 -17.42 9.29
CA HIS A 170 -0.78 -18.34 8.54
C HIS A 170 -1.41 -17.66 7.31
N TRP A 171 -1.95 -16.45 7.49
CA TRP A 171 -2.53 -15.68 6.39
C TRP A 171 -1.49 -15.34 5.31
N TYR A 172 -0.31 -14.87 5.72
CA TYR A 172 0.75 -14.55 4.76
C TYR A 172 1.28 -15.79 4.03
N ASP A 173 1.43 -16.90 4.74
CA ASP A 173 1.82 -18.20 4.14
C ASP A 173 0.77 -18.70 3.11
N ALA A 174 -0.49 -18.32 3.26
CA ALA A 174 -1.55 -18.66 2.32
C ALA A 174 -1.62 -17.70 1.11
N VAL A 175 -1.54 -16.39 1.33
CA VAL A 175 -1.80 -15.38 0.29
C VAL A 175 -0.55 -15.01 -0.51
N CYS A 176 0.62 -14.94 0.11
CA CYS A 176 1.85 -14.54 -0.58
C CYS A 176 2.25 -15.44 -1.75
N PRO A 177 2.06 -16.78 -1.73
CA PRO A 177 2.31 -17.60 -2.91
C PRO A 177 1.51 -17.18 -4.15
N VAL A 178 0.26 -16.70 -3.97
CA VAL A 178 -0.55 -16.17 -5.08
C VAL A 178 0.08 -14.91 -5.65
N PHE A 179 0.57 -14.02 -4.79
CA PHE A 179 1.26 -12.80 -5.24
C PHE A 179 2.60 -13.10 -5.90
N ALA A 180 3.35 -14.08 -5.36
CA ALA A 180 4.64 -14.48 -5.91
C ALA A 180 4.52 -15.01 -7.35
N GLU A 181 3.45 -15.71 -7.68
CA GLU A 181 3.17 -16.16 -9.05
C GLU A 181 2.81 -14.99 -9.98
N GLU A 182 2.12 -13.97 -9.46
CA GLU A 182 1.57 -12.86 -10.23
C GLU A 182 2.45 -11.59 -10.21
N GLN A 183 3.56 -11.57 -9.46
CA GLN A 183 4.44 -10.41 -9.37
C GLN A 183 5.23 -10.15 -10.66
N LEU A 184 5.56 -8.89 -10.92
CA LEU A 184 6.22 -8.45 -12.15
C LEU A 184 7.55 -9.16 -12.40
N THR A 185 8.29 -9.49 -11.36
CA THR A 185 9.59 -10.18 -11.43
C THR A 185 9.50 -11.59 -12.00
N ARG A 186 8.32 -12.22 -11.97
CA ARG A 186 8.02 -13.55 -12.53
C ARG A 186 7.38 -13.52 -13.92
N LYS A 187 6.99 -12.34 -14.39
CA LYS A 187 6.40 -12.18 -15.72
C LYS A 187 7.49 -11.97 -16.78
N LYS A 188 7.17 -12.25 -18.04
CA LYS A 188 8.07 -11.93 -19.15
C LYS A 188 8.20 -10.42 -19.34
N SER A 189 9.27 -9.99 -20.01
CA SER A 189 9.44 -8.56 -20.33
C SER A 189 8.26 -8.05 -21.16
N GLY A 190 7.74 -6.89 -20.78
CA GLY A 190 6.56 -6.26 -21.39
C GLY A 190 5.21 -6.70 -20.80
N GLU A 191 5.14 -7.86 -20.13
CA GLU A 191 3.93 -8.28 -19.42
C GLU A 191 3.71 -7.47 -18.14
N LYS A 192 2.46 -7.43 -17.68
CA LYS A 192 2.07 -6.76 -16.44
C LYS A 192 2.03 -7.73 -15.28
N GLY A 193 2.12 -7.20 -14.07
CA GLY A 193 2.10 -7.99 -12.84
C GLY A 193 1.95 -7.09 -11.62
N ILE A 194 1.98 -7.70 -10.44
CA ILE A 194 2.03 -6.99 -9.17
C ILE A 194 3.37 -6.27 -9.07
N ILE A 195 3.34 -4.97 -8.77
CA ILE A 195 4.53 -4.11 -8.69
C ILE A 195 4.92 -3.74 -7.26
N MET A 196 4.03 -3.88 -6.29
CA MET A 196 4.33 -3.67 -4.88
C MET A 196 3.28 -4.31 -3.97
N VAL A 197 3.67 -4.66 -2.75
CA VAL A 197 2.84 -5.28 -1.73
C VAL A 197 2.89 -4.43 -0.46
N GLN A 198 1.72 -4.05 0.08
CA GLN A 198 1.62 -3.39 1.38
C GLN A 198 1.82 -4.41 2.50
N LEU A 199 2.49 -3.98 3.56
CA LEU A 199 2.34 -4.59 4.87
C LEU A 199 1.02 -4.13 5.52
N MET A 200 0.74 -4.51 6.76
CA MET A 200 -0.55 -4.23 7.40
C MET A 200 -0.88 -2.72 7.41
N GLU A 201 -2.12 -2.37 7.14
CA GLU A 201 -2.59 -0.98 7.16
C GLU A 201 -2.40 -0.34 8.54
N SER A 202 -1.82 0.85 8.57
CA SER A 202 -1.60 1.67 9.76
C SER A 202 -0.83 0.95 10.89
N GLU A 203 0.04 -0.01 10.58
CA GLU A 203 0.93 -0.64 11.59
C GLU A 203 2.15 0.24 11.85
N LYS A 204 2.44 0.47 13.12
CA LYS A 204 3.53 1.36 13.57
C LYS A 204 4.63 0.64 14.35
N LYS A 205 4.42 -0.62 14.74
CA LYS A 205 5.39 -1.37 15.53
C LYS A 205 6.44 -1.98 14.60
N GLU A 206 7.68 -1.54 14.73
CA GLU A 206 8.77 -2.01 13.91
C GLU A 206 8.96 -3.54 13.97
N GLU A 207 8.78 -4.17 15.14
CA GLU A 207 8.87 -5.62 15.28
C GLU A 207 7.83 -6.35 14.43
N VAL A 208 6.59 -5.85 14.37
CA VAL A 208 5.52 -6.41 13.54
C VAL A 208 5.85 -6.23 12.06
N LEU A 209 6.34 -5.06 11.68
CA LEU A 209 6.75 -4.78 10.29
C LEU A 209 7.90 -5.66 9.85
N ARG A 210 8.90 -5.93 10.72
CA ARG A 210 10.00 -6.88 10.43
C ARG A 210 9.47 -8.29 10.18
N ASP A 211 8.59 -8.76 11.07
CA ASP A 211 7.99 -10.11 10.94
C ASP A 211 7.19 -10.23 9.64
N MET A 212 6.35 -9.25 9.32
CA MET A 212 5.55 -9.24 8.09
C MET A 212 6.43 -9.15 6.84
N ALA A 213 7.48 -8.33 6.85
CA ALA A 213 8.44 -8.27 5.75
C ALA A 213 9.12 -9.63 5.54
N ALA A 214 9.50 -10.30 6.66
CA ALA A 214 10.06 -11.65 6.60
C ALA A 214 9.03 -12.67 6.08
N TYR A 215 7.75 -12.58 6.47
CA TYR A 215 6.71 -13.46 5.92
C TYR A 215 6.54 -13.28 4.41
N CYS A 216 6.57 -12.04 3.92
CA CYS A 216 6.54 -11.76 2.48
C CYS A 216 7.74 -12.38 1.75
N THR A 217 8.96 -12.06 2.19
CA THR A 217 10.19 -12.50 1.51
C THR A 217 10.37 -14.03 1.56
N ASN A 218 10.05 -14.66 2.70
CA ASN A 218 10.11 -16.12 2.85
C ASN A 218 9.10 -16.87 1.98
N ASN A 219 8.03 -16.20 1.57
CA ASN A 219 7.03 -16.71 0.63
C ASN A 219 7.23 -16.23 -0.81
N GLY A 220 8.42 -15.72 -1.12
CA GLY A 220 8.86 -15.45 -2.50
C GLY A 220 8.43 -14.09 -3.06
N ILE A 221 8.05 -13.13 -2.22
CA ILE A 221 7.80 -11.75 -2.68
C ILE A 221 9.14 -11.05 -2.95
N GLU A 222 9.30 -10.57 -4.17
CA GLU A 222 10.52 -9.95 -4.71
C GLU A 222 10.30 -8.48 -5.13
N VAL A 223 9.05 -8.05 -5.23
CA VAL A 223 8.69 -6.65 -5.52
C VAL A 223 8.77 -5.79 -4.27
N PRO A 224 8.89 -4.45 -4.39
CA PRO A 224 8.96 -3.54 -3.26
C PRO A 224 7.82 -3.72 -2.24
N LEU A 225 8.18 -3.68 -0.96
CA LEU A 225 7.25 -3.67 0.16
C LEU A 225 7.05 -2.24 0.66
N PHE A 226 5.82 -1.87 1.00
CA PHE A 226 5.51 -0.53 1.47
C PHE A 226 4.58 -0.52 2.69
N THR A 227 4.53 0.64 3.34
CA THR A 227 3.60 0.97 4.41
C THR A 227 2.76 2.19 4.04
N CYS A 228 1.79 2.51 4.85
CA CYS A 228 0.94 3.66 4.64
C CYS A 228 0.74 4.42 5.95
N VAL A 229 1.08 5.71 5.94
CA VAL A 229 1.01 6.59 7.12
C VAL A 229 1.78 6.02 8.32
N THR A 230 3.01 5.54 8.05
CA THR A 230 3.89 4.92 9.05
C THR A 230 5.22 5.72 9.16
N PRO A 231 5.22 6.84 9.89
CA PRO A 231 6.42 7.70 10.03
C PRO A 231 7.66 6.96 10.53
N GLU A 232 7.49 5.87 11.28
CA GLU A 232 8.55 5.02 11.82
C GLU A 232 9.43 4.38 10.73
N VAL A 233 8.88 4.23 9.52
CA VAL A 233 9.63 3.73 8.33
C VAL A 233 10.49 4.82 7.71
N ARG A 234 10.02 6.06 7.78
CA ARG A 234 10.67 7.22 7.14
C ARG A 234 12.01 7.51 7.82
N GLY A 235 13.07 7.43 7.07
CA GLY A 235 14.41 7.71 7.62
C GLY A 235 14.97 6.65 8.58
N SER A 236 14.33 5.48 8.71
CA SER A 236 14.83 4.38 9.53
C SER A 236 16.20 3.88 9.06
N LYS A 237 17.06 3.52 10.01
CA LYS A 237 18.38 2.91 9.78
C LYS A 237 18.41 1.41 10.08
N ASP A 238 17.30 0.86 10.56
CA ASP A 238 17.15 -0.58 10.74
C ASP A 238 17.32 -1.30 9.40
N ALA A 239 18.01 -2.43 9.39
CA ALA A 239 18.38 -3.15 8.17
C ALA A 239 17.16 -3.61 7.35
N VAL A 240 16.02 -3.92 7.99
CA VAL A 240 14.79 -4.36 7.33
C VAL A 240 13.87 -3.18 7.07
N ILE A 241 13.60 -2.38 8.10
CA ILE A 241 12.65 -1.24 8.00
C ILE A 241 13.14 -0.21 6.98
N SER A 242 14.45 0.03 6.89
CA SER A 242 15.04 0.93 5.89
C SER A 242 14.82 0.49 4.44
N GLN A 243 14.47 -0.78 4.19
CA GLN A 243 14.14 -1.28 2.86
C GLN A 243 12.68 -1.03 2.48
N LEU A 244 11.80 -0.80 3.45
CA LEU A 244 10.43 -0.39 3.20
C LEU A 244 10.39 1.08 2.76
N PHE A 245 9.33 1.49 2.08
CA PHE A 245 9.02 2.89 1.91
C PHE A 245 7.59 3.18 2.35
N ASP A 246 7.36 4.41 2.82
CA ASP A 246 6.05 4.81 3.31
C ASP A 246 5.33 5.69 2.29
N MET A 247 4.03 5.53 2.20
CA MET A 247 3.14 6.33 1.37
C MET A 247 2.23 7.18 2.25
N ASP A 248 1.57 8.17 1.66
CA ASP A 248 0.63 9.04 2.36
C ASP A 248 -0.82 8.76 1.96
N ASN A 249 -1.76 8.86 2.92
CA ASN A 249 -3.20 8.86 2.68
C ASN A 249 -3.70 10.29 2.78
N GLN A 250 -4.38 10.78 1.75
CA GLN A 250 -4.78 12.18 1.66
C GLN A 250 -6.31 12.34 1.65
N TYR A 251 -6.86 12.63 2.81
CA TYR A 251 -8.26 12.96 3.07
C TYR A 251 -8.35 14.39 3.59
N VAL A 252 -8.07 15.37 2.71
CA VAL A 252 -7.93 16.79 3.07
C VAL A 252 -9.17 17.63 2.76
N TRP A 253 -10.21 17.00 2.28
CA TRP A 253 -11.46 17.66 1.89
C TRP A 253 -11.16 18.84 0.95
N TRP A 254 -11.74 20.01 1.17
CA TRP A 254 -11.49 21.19 0.35
C TRP A 254 -10.20 21.94 0.67
N ASN A 255 -9.46 21.53 1.69
CA ASN A 255 -8.12 22.07 1.99
C ASN A 255 -7.04 21.46 1.08
N ILE A 256 -7.24 21.55 -0.24
CA ILE A 256 -6.38 20.89 -1.23
C ILE A 256 -4.91 21.32 -1.19
N GLN A 257 -4.60 22.50 -0.62
CA GLN A 257 -3.20 22.93 -0.42
C GLN A 257 -2.44 22.01 0.55
N GLU A 258 -3.13 21.39 1.47
CA GLU A 258 -2.54 20.41 2.39
C GLU A 258 -1.99 19.20 1.64
N ALA A 259 -2.61 18.79 0.53
CA ALA A 259 -2.12 17.68 -0.28
C ALA A 259 -0.68 17.94 -0.79
N LYS A 260 -0.38 19.19 -1.17
CA LYS A 260 0.97 19.59 -1.56
C LYS A 260 1.95 19.52 -0.40
N SER A 261 1.63 20.17 0.72
CA SER A 261 2.53 20.28 1.87
C SER A 261 2.82 18.90 2.49
N ARG A 262 1.85 17.98 2.52
CA ARG A 262 2.06 16.61 2.99
C ARG A 262 3.04 15.83 2.13
N ILE A 263 3.02 16.01 0.81
CA ILE A 263 3.99 15.40 -0.10
C ILE A 263 5.39 16.00 0.09
N GLU A 264 5.48 17.32 0.25
CA GLU A 264 6.75 17.98 0.56
C GLU A 264 7.34 17.48 1.89
N ASP A 265 6.49 17.25 2.90
CA ASP A 265 6.88 16.66 4.19
C ASP A 265 7.37 15.22 4.03
N LEU A 266 6.64 14.39 3.29
CA LEU A 266 7.01 13.00 3.02
C LEU A 266 8.40 12.93 2.36
N LYS A 267 8.66 13.76 1.35
CA LYS A 267 9.97 13.84 0.67
C LYS A 267 11.11 14.23 1.62
N ARG A 268 10.85 15.16 2.55
CA ARG A 268 11.87 15.56 3.55
C ARG A 268 12.17 14.43 4.55
N GLN A 269 11.16 13.69 4.97
CA GLN A 269 11.28 12.61 5.94
C GLN A 269 11.82 11.32 5.31
N GLN A 270 11.61 11.12 4.01
CA GLN A 270 12.00 9.92 3.27
C GLN A 270 12.78 10.29 1.98
N PRO A 271 14.00 10.82 2.11
CA PRO A 271 14.74 11.36 0.96
C PRO A 271 15.34 10.29 0.03
N ASN A 272 15.20 9.01 0.35
CA ASN A 272 15.72 7.87 -0.43
C ASN A 272 14.61 7.03 -1.10
N ALA A 273 13.38 7.54 -1.14
CA ALA A 273 12.27 6.89 -1.83
C ALA A 273 11.33 7.93 -2.47
N PRO A 274 10.55 7.55 -3.49
CA PRO A 274 9.64 8.48 -4.16
C PRO A 274 8.45 8.83 -3.25
N ALA A 275 7.90 10.02 -3.43
CA ALA A 275 6.67 10.39 -2.77
C ALA A 275 5.47 9.83 -3.53
N PHE A 276 4.62 9.09 -2.84
CA PHE A 276 3.46 8.42 -3.40
C PHE A 276 2.22 8.65 -2.52
N VAL A 277 1.07 8.94 -3.13
CA VAL A 277 -0.21 8.98 -2.44
C VAL A 277 -0.90 7.62 -2.58
N CYS A 278 -0.96 6.87 -1.48
CA CYS A 278 -1.59 5.55 -1.45
C CYS A 278 -3.12 5.63 -1.51
N GLU A 279 -3.69 6.66 -0.89
CA GLU A 279 -5.13 6.91 -0.93
C GLU A 279 -5.37 8.40 -1.17
N LEU A 280 -5.58 8.76 -2.44
CA LEU A 280 -5.98 10.09 -2.85
C LEU A 280 -7.51 10.16 -2.81
N GLN A 281 -8.06 11.02 -1.96
CA GLN A 281 -9.51 11.16 -1.79
C GLN A 281 -10.22 11.42 -3.12
N GLY A 282 -10.95 10.42 -3.62
CA GLY A 282 -11.71 10.51 -4.87
C GLY A 282 -13.16 10.97 -4.69
N GLY A 283 -13.60 11.13 -3.44
CA GLY A 283 -14.96 11.46 -3.06
C GLY A 283 -15.22 11.10 -1.60
N TRP A 284 -16.45 10.76 -1.28
CA TRP A 284 -16.84 10.20 0.02
C TRP A 284 -17.92 9.13 -0.17
N PHE A 285 -18.19 8.35 0.84
CA PHE A 285 -19.22 7.32 0.80
C PHE A 285 -20.48 7.77 1.58
N SER A 286 -21.63 7.21 1.20
CA SER A 286 -22.88 7.35 1.94
C SER A 286 -22.90 6.37 3.11
N THR A 287 -23.32 6.83 4.30
CA THR A 287 -23.42 5.98 5.49
C THR A 287 -24.87 5.66 5.81
N VAL A 288 -25.15 4.45 6.32
CA VAL A 288 -26.48 4.08 6.79
C VAL A 288 -26.89 5.00 7.94
N GLY A 289 -28.00 5.71 7.75
CA GLY A 289 -28.50 6.69 8.74
C GLY A 289 -27.69 7.99 8.84
N GLY A 290 -26.71 8.21 7.95
CA GLY A 290 -25.90 9.42 7.86
C GLY A 290 -26.12 10.21 6.58
N GLY A 291 -25.17 11.10 6.25
CA GLY A 291 -25.19 11.90 5.04
C GLY A 291 -24.95 11.07 3.77
N LEU A 292 -25.42 11.58 2.65
CA LEU A 292 -25.13 11.02 1.34
C LEU A 292 -23.76 11.48 0.85
N SER A 293 -23.12 10.69 -0.02
CA SER A 293 -21.85 11.07 -0.63
C SER A 293 -21.90 12.39 -1.39
N GLU A 294 -23.03 12.66 -2.02
CA GLU A 294 -23.32 13.90 -2.76
C GLU A 294 -23.32 15.15 -1.87
N ASP A 295 -23.70 15.01 -0.61
CA ASP A 295 -23.71 16.11 0.37
C ASP A 295 -22.30 16.59 0.75
N SER A 296 -21.26 15.80 0.43
CA SER A 296 -19.86 16.19 0.64
C SER A 296 -19.35 17.22 -0.36
N TYR A 297 -20.03 17.37 -1.50
CA TYR A 297 -19.60 18.20 -2.64
C TYR A 297 -18.21 17.87 -3.18
N LEU A 298 -17.67 16.69 -2.90
CA LEU A 298 -16.38 16.21 -3.39
C LEU A 298 -16.57 15.63 -4.80
N ASP A 299 -16.48 16.50 -5.80
CA ASP A 299 -16.70 16.17 -7.21
C ASP A 299 -15.39 16.00 -8.00
N GLY A 300 -15.50 15.86 -9.33
CA GLY A 300 -14.33 15.74 -10.21
C GLY A 300 -13.37 16.95 -10.18
N ARG A 301 -13.84 18.15 -9.80
CA ARG A 301 -12.98 19.32 -9.63
C ARG A 301 -12.10 19.17 -8.39
N HIS A 302 -12.68 18.65 -7.29
CA HIS A 302 -11.95 18.31 -6.09
C HIS A 302 -10.88 17.24 -6.39
N ALA A 303 -11.27 16.11 -6.98
CA ALA A 303 -10.35 15.02 -7.31
C ALA A 303 -9.18 15.50 -8.22
N ARG A 304 -9.47 16.34 -9.22
CA ARG A 304 -8.44 16.96 -10.05
C ARG A 304 -7.56 17.92 -9.26
N GLY A 305 -8.13 18.75 -8.39
CA GLY A 305 -7.39 19.69 -7.55
C GLY A 305 -6.42 18.96 -6.62
N MET A 306 -6.88 17.89 -5.98
CA MET A 306 -6.06 17.02 -5.14
C MET A 306 -4.86 16.44 -5.89
N ALA A 307 -5.10 15.86 -7.07
CA ALA A 307 -4.04 15.29 -7.90
C ALA A 307 -3.01 16.34 -8.30
N LEU A 308 -3.45 17.50 -8.78
CA LEU A 308 -2.55 18.58 -9.18
C LEU A 308 -1.72 19.12 -8.00
N MET A 309 -2.31 19.22 -6.81
CA MET A 309 -1.58 19.68 -5.61
C MET A 309 -0.56 18.63 -5.15
N ALA A 310 -0.91 17.35 -5.13
CA ALA A 310 0.04 16.28 -4.81
C ALA A 310 1.21 16.24 -5.81
N MET A 311 0.94 16.37 -7.11
CA MET A 311 1.96 16.46 -8.16
C MET A 311 2.83 17.72 -8.00
N ALA A 312 2.23 18.86 -7.68
CA ALA A 312 2.97 20.10 -7.41
C ALA A 312 3.88 19.99 -6.18
N GLY A 313 3.55 19.14 -5.20
CA GLY A 313 4.41 18.75 -4.08
C GLY A 313 5.55 17.80 -4.48
N GLY A 314 5.48 17.23 -5.68
CA GLY A 314 6.48 16.30 -6.22
C GLY A 314 6.11 14.82 -6.04
N SER A 315 4.82 14.49 -5.91
CA SER A 315 4.37 13.10 -5.97
C SER A 315 4.60 12.53 -7.36
N THR A 316 5.10 11.29 -7.41
CA THR A 316 5.34 10.54 -8.64
C THR A 316 4.50 9.27 -8.74
N GLY A 317 3.52 9.15 -7.85
CA GLY A 317 2.50 8.13 -7.91
C GLY A 317 1.25 8.55 -7.15
N LEU A 318 0.11 8.25 -7.72
CA LEU A 318 -1.22 8.54 -7.17
C LEU A 318 -2.10 7.30 -7.27
N ASN A 319 -2.78 6.95 -6.20
CA ASN A 319 -3.85 5.95 -6.21
C ASN A 319 -5.17 6.62 -5.80
N TYR A 320 -6.10 6.74 -6.74
CA TYR A 320 -7.42 7.29 -6.45
C TYR A 320 -8.23 6.32 -5.59
N TYR A 321 -8.55 6.75 -4.38
CA TYR A 321 -9.26 5.94 -3.39
C TYR A 321 -10.61 6.62 -3.03
N MET A 322 -11.75 6.04 -3.33
CA MET A 322 -11.92 4.89 -4.22
C MET A 322 -12.18 5.41 -5.63
N PHE A 323 -11.57 4.79 -6.65
CA PHE A 323 -11.98 5.05 -8.04
C PHE A 323 -13.33 4.39 -8.33
N PHE A 324 -13.52 3.19 -7.79
CA PHE A 324 -14.79 2.47 -7.83
C PHE A 324 -15.09 1.84 -6.48
N GLY A 325 -16.00 2.47 -5.70
CA GLY A 325 -16.28 2.10 -4.32
C GLY A 325 -16.93 0.73 -4.16
N GLY A 326 -17.95 0.44 -4.99
CA GLY A 326 -18.75 -0.78 -4.83
C GLY A 326 -19.61 -0.76 -3.57
N THR A 327 -19.91 -1.94 -3.04
CA THR A 327 -20.73 -2.08 -1.83
C THR A 327 -19.89 -2.08 -0.56
N ASN A 328 -20.19 -1.21 0.37
CA ASN A 328 -19.62 -1.21 1.71
C ASN A 328 -20.48 -2.08 2.62
N LEU A 329 -19.83 -3.05 3.29
CA LEU A 329 -20.47 -4.03 4.17
C LEU A 329 -19.94 -3.92 5.62
N ALA A 330 -19.52 -2.73 6.02
CA ALA A 330 -19.07 -2.42 7.38
C ALA A 330 -20.24 -2.02 8.28
#